data_2d45ac00509acc94b08de3e248fb3a73
#
_entry.id   2d45ac00509acc94b08de3e248fb3a73
#
_cell.length_a   1.000
_cell.length_b   1.000
_cell.length_c   1.000
_cell.angle_alpha   90.00
_cell.angle_beta   90.00
_cell.angle_gamma   90.00
#
_symmetry.space_group_name_H-M   'P 1'
#
loop_
_entity.id
_entity.type
_entity.pdbx_description
1 polymer ?
#
loop_
_entity_poly.entity_id
_entity_poly.type
_entity_poly.pdbx_seq_one_letter_code
_entity_poly.pdbx_strand_id
1 'polypeptide(L)'
;MDERVREVVFVDIGSLRGHEEVISDNLTKRKKKLLSKGFYKPIIVDRSSMVILDGHHKWTAAGSLGLARVPVIMVDYLDDEGVLVDVWPNCGRDSITKTEVLEMGSSEYVFPPKTSRHTLPFEIPSISIPLAELQD
;
A
#
# COMPACT_ATOMS: atom_id res chain seq x y z
N MET A 1 -13.38 0.50 -22.57
CA MET A 1 -13.29 0.40 -22.13
C MET A 1 -12.98 0.32 -21.29
N ASP A 2 -12.78 0.29 -20.95
CA ASP A 2 -12.51 0.14 -20.08
C ASP A 2 -12.30 0.41 -19.22
N GLU A 3 -12.74 0.60 -19.27
CA GLU A 3 -12.53 0.80 -18.40
C GLU A 3 -12.31 0.41 -17.32
N ARG A 4 -12.08 0.80 -17.04
CA ARG A 4 -11.65 -0.01 -16.12
C ARG A 4 -11.86 0.41 -14.75
N VAL A 5 -12.89 0.00 -14.16
CA VAL A 5 -13.17 0.17 -12.75
C VAL A 5 -12.34 -0.87 -12.01
N ARG A 6 -11.44 -0.41 -11.13
CA ARG A 6 -10.66 -1.30 -10.27
C ARG A 6 -11.49 -1.61 -9.04
N GLU A 7 -11.62 -2.87 -8.74
CA GLU A 7 -12.43 -3.32 -7.62
C GLU A 7 -11.73 -3.09 -6.28
N VAL A 8 -12.44 -2.48 -5.33
CA VAL A 8 -11.94 -2.32 -3.96
C VAL A 8 -12.49 -3.48 -3.13
N VAL A 9 -11.60 -4.26 -2.54
CA VAL A 9 -11.99 -5.41 -1.70
C VAL A 9 -11.39 -5.24 -0.31
N PHE A 10 -12.02 -5.88 0.67
CA PHE A 10 -11.50 -5.87 2.05
C PHE A 10 -10.70 -7.14 2.27
N VAL A 11 -9.50 -7.00 2.81
CA VAL A 11 -8.63 -8.13 3.14
C VAL A 11 -8.20 -8.02 4.60
N ASP A 12 -7.84 -9.17 5.19
CA ASP A 12 -7.32 -9.18 6.55
C ASP A 12 -6.02 -8.39 6.60
N ILE A 13 -5.90 -7.53 7.61
CA ILE A 13 -4.73 -6.67 7.72
C ILE A 13 -3.44 -7.48 7.85
N GLY A 14 -3.50 -8.64 8.49
CA GLY A 14 -2.35 -9.52 8.67
C GLY A 14 -1.95 -10.30 7.43
N SER A 15 -2.76 -10.27 6.36
CA SER A 15 -2.43 -10.96 5.11
C SER A 15 -1.49 -10.16 4.22
N LEU A 16 -1.29 -8.88 4.51
CA LEU A 16 -0.46 -8.01 3.69
C LEU A 16 1.02 -8.08 4.11
N ARG A 17 1.91 -7.81 3.17
CA ARG A 17 3.35 -7.83 3.38
C ARG A 17 3.95 -6.49 3.01
N GLY A 18 4.59 -5.82 3.97
CA GLY A 18 5.27 -4.56 3.70
C GLY A 18 6.69 -4.80 3.22
N HIS A 19 7.25 -3.83 2.51
CA HIS A 19 8.64 -3.87 2.05
C HIS A 19 9.41 -2.59 2.36
N GLU A 20 8.78 -1.64 3.03
CA GLU A 20 9.41 -0.37 3.40
C GLU A 20 9.05 0.01 4.83
N GLU A 21 10.01 0.66 5.50
CA GLU A 21 9.76 1.24 6.82
C GLU A 21 8.90 2.50 6.69
N VAL A 22 8.23 2.87 7.77
CA VAL A 22 7.39 4.07 7.80
C VAL A 22 8.07 5.16 8.63
N ILE A 23 7.75 6.42 8.30
CA ILE A 23 8.26 7.60 9.02
C ILE A 23 7.26 7.94 10.12
N SER A 24 7.73 8.07 11.36
CA SER A 24 6.87 8.30 12.55
C SER A 24 5.91 9.47 12.40
N ASP A 25 6.39 10.62 11.90
CA ASP A 25 5.56 11.80 11.74
C ASP A 25 4.44 11.56 10.72
N ASN A 26 4.78 10.86 9.62
CA ASN A 26 3.79 10.52 8.61
C ASN A 26 2.78 9.53 9.15
N LEU A 27 3.24 8.59 9.97
CA LEU A 27 2.35 7.63 10.62
C LEU A 27 1.33 8.33 11.50
N THR A 28 1.77 9.30 12.30
CA THR A 28 0.87 10.08 13.17
C THR A 28 -0.18 10.82 12.35
N LYS A 29 0.24 11.43 11.23
CA LYS A 29 -0.67 12.16 10.35
C LYS A 29 -1.72 11.22 9.71
N ARG A 30 -1.29 10.03 9.31
CA ARG A 30 -2.20 9.05 8.71
C ARG A 30 -3.22 8.55 9.72
N LYS A 31 -2.79 8.29 10.96
CA LYS A 31 -3.71 7.87 12.03
C LYS A 31 -4.78 8.92 12.26
N LYS A 32 -4.40 10.18 12.36
CA LYS A 32 -5.35 11.29 12.55
C LYS A 32 -6.34 11.37 11.39
N LYS A 33 -5.86 11.22 10.17
CA LYS A 33 -6.71 11.30 8.98
C LYS A 33 -7.70 10.13 8.92
N LEU A 34 -7.25 8.92 9.26
CA LEU A 34 -8.15 7.76 9.34
C LEU A 34 -9.23 7.96 10.38
N LEU A 35 -8.86 8.49 11.55
CA LEU A 35 -9.83 8.74 12.62
C LEU A 35 -10.87 9.79 12.24
N SER A 36 -10.47 10.82 11.49
CA SER A 36 -11.37 11.91 11.14
C SER A 36 -12.21 11.63 9.89
N LYS A 37 -11.71 10.85 8.95
CA LYS A 37 -12.35 10.66 7.64
C LYS A 37 -12.76 9.24 7.33
N GLY A 38 -12.42 8.28 8.18
CA GLY A 38 -12.53 6.87 7.85
C GLY A 38 -11.43 6.47 6.88
N PHE A 39 -11.52 5.31 6.27
CA PHE A 39 -10.53 4.89 5.28
C PHE A 39 -10.81 5.65 3.97
N TYR A 40 -9.90 6.51 3.58
CA TYR A 40 -10.14 7.52 2.53
C TYR A 40 -9.56 7.14 1.16
N LYS A 41 -8.62 6.21 1.10
CA LYS A 41 -8.07 5.68 -0.16
C LYS A 41 -7.63 4.24 0.06
N PRO A 42 -7.87 3.35 -0.90
CA PRO A 42 -7.43 1.96 -0.75
C PRO A 42 -5.90 1.83 -0.81
N ILE A 43 -5.41 0.73 -0.24
CA ILE A 43 -4.00 0.33 -0.33
C ILE A 43 -3.84 -0.44 -1.63
N ILE A 44 -2.72 -0.27 -2.32
CA ILE A 44 -2.44 -0.98 -3.57
C ILE A 44 -1.51 -2.14 -3.27
N VAL A 45 -1.91 -3.35 -3.66
CA VAL A 45 -1.13 -4.57 -3.37
C VAL A 45 -0.99 -5.43 -4.62
N ASP A 46 0.06 -6.24 -4.65
CA ASP A 46 0.23 -7.27 -5.67
C ASP A 46 -0.68 -8.45 -5.34
N ARG A 47 -1.49 -8.85 -6.31
CA ARG A 47 -2.49 -9.92 -6.14
C ARG A 47 -1.88 -11.25 -5.71
N SER A 48 -0.74 -11.61 -6.29
CA SER A 48 -0.14 -12.93 -6.06
C SER A 48 0.61 -13.03 -4.73
N SER A 49 1.35 -11.98 -4.36
CA SER A 49 2.23 -12.01 -3.18
C SER A 49 1.64 -11.30 -1.97
N MET A 50 0.63 -10.46 -2.18
CA MET A 50 0.05 -9.57 -1.16
C MET A 50 1.05 -8.52 -0.65
N VAL A 51 2.08 -8.23 -1.42
CA VAL A 51 3.06 -7.20 -1.08
C VAL A 51 2.44 -5.82 -1.35
N ILE A 52 2.56 -4.94 -0.37
CA ILE A 52 2.04 -3.57 -0.48
C ILE A 52 2.92 -2.77 -1.45
N LEU A 53 2.30 -2.14 -2.43
CA LEU A 53 2.99 -1.30 -3.40
C LEU A 53 2.83 0.18 -3.05
N ASP A 54 1.69 0.55 -2.50
CA ASP A 54 1.40 1.91 -2.04
C ASP A 54 0.50 1.84 -0.81
N GLY A 55 0.83 2.61 0.23
CA GLY A 55 0.01 2.69 1.42
C GLY A 55 0.60 2.07 2.68
N HIS A 56 1.92 1.90 2.76
CA HIS A 56 2.57 1.37 3.97
C HIS A 56 2.20 2.14 5.24
N HIS A 57 2.14 3.47 5.17
CA HIS A 57 1.78 4.29 6.33
C HIS A 57 0.33 4.07 6.73
N LYS A 58 -0.60 3.95 5.76
CA LYS A 58 -2.01 3.66 6.06
C LYS A 58 -2.18 2.29 6.68
N TRP A 59 -1.46 1.31 6.17
CA TRP A 59 -1.51 -0.07 6.70
C TRP A 59 -1.02 -0.12 8.14
N THR A 60 0.13 0.51 8.41
CA THR A 60 0.69 0.55 9.76
C THR A 60 -0.22 1.31 10.72
N ALA A 61 -0.77 2.44 10.25
CA ALA A 61 -1.72 3.22 11.05
C ALA A 61 -2.98 2.42 11.36
N ALA A 62 -3.50 1.69 10.38
CA ALA A 62 -4.69 0.84 10.56
C ALA A 62 -4.43 -0.23 11.63
N GLY A 63 -3.26 -0.86 11.61
CA GLY A 63 -2.89 -1.84 12.63
C GLY A 63 -2.82 -1.22 14.02
N SER A 64 -2.26 0.00 14.13
CA SER A 64 -2.20 0.72 15.40
C SER A 64 -3.58 1.08 15.94
N LEU A 65 -4.57 1.26 15.05
CA LEU A 65 -5.94 1.60 15.44
C LEU A 65 -6.79 0.35 15.69
N GLY A 66 -6.23 -0.84 15.58
CA GLY A 66 -6.94 -2.08 15.88
C GLY A 66 -7.89 -2.54 14.79
N LEU A 67 -7.69 -2.10 13.54
CA LEU A 67 -8.53 -2.55 12.43
C LEU A 67 -8.20 -4.01 12.09
N ALA A 68 -9.21 -4.80 11.79
CA ALA A 68 -9.04 -6.19 11.39
C ALA A 68 -8.84 -6.34 9.87
N ARG A 69 -9.41 -5.41 9.10
CA ARG A 69 -9.39 -5.43 7.64
C ARG A 69 -9.02 -4.07 7.09
N VAL A 70 -8.54 -4.04 5.86
CA VAL A 70 -8.28 -2.80 5.13
C VAL A 70 -8.79 -2.93 3.71
N PRO A 71 -9.23 -1.82 3.09
CA PRO A 71 -9.64 -1.83 1.69
C PRO A 71 -8.42 -1.77 0.78
N VAL A 72 -8.38 -2.63 -0.22
CA VAL A 72 -7.26 -2.71 -1.16
C VAL A 72 -7.74 -2.76 -2.59
N ILE A 73 -6.88 -2.34 -3.52
CA ILE A 73 -7.00 -2.65 -4.94
C ILE A 73 -5.83 -3.57 -5.27
N MET A 74 -6.14 -4.71 -5.87
CA MET A 74 -5.12 -5.68 -6.27
C MET A 74 -4.71 -5.44 -7.71
N VAL A 75 -3.41 -5.51 -7.98
CA VAL A 75 -2.87 -5.40 -9.33
C VAL A 75 -1.97 -6.61 -9.60
N ASP A 76 -1.78 -6.91 -10.89
CA ASP A 76 -0.88 -7.98 -11.32
C ASP A 76 0.49 -7.35 -11.57
N TYR A 77 1.25 -7.15 -10.51
CA TYR A 77 2.44 -6.31 -10.45
C TYR A 77 3.46 -6.63 -11.55
N LEU A 78 3.82 -7.90 -11.69
CA LEU A 78 4.82 -8.31 -12.68
C LEU A 78 4.29 -8.28 -14.12
N ASP A 79 3.00 -8.56 -14.31
CA ASP A 79 2.40 -8.68 -15.63
C ASP A 79 1.84 -7.37 -16.18
N ASP A 80 1.47 -6.43 -15.32
CA ASP A 80 0.90 -5.16 -15.74
C ASP A 80 2.00 -4.15 -16.04
N GLU A 81 2.31 -3.94 -17.30
CA GLU A 81 3.35 -3.02 -17.74
C GLU A 81 3.03 -1.56 -17.41
N GLY A 82 1.78 -1.25 -17.11
CA GLY A 82 1.38 0.10 -16.67
C GLY A 82 1.73 0.40 -15.23
N VAL A 83 2.01 -0.65 -14.42
CA VAL A 83 2.47 -0.45 -13.04
C VAL A 83 3.99 -0.36 -13.06
N LEU A 84 4.52 0.79 -12.67
CA LEU A 84 5.96 1.07 -12.75
C LEU A 84 6.53 1.29 -11.36
N VAL A 85 7.82 0.97 -11.18
CA VAL A 85 8.53 1.26 -9.95
C VAL A 85 9.84 1.97 -10.27
N ASP A 86 10.17 2.97 -9.46
CA ASP A 86 11.41 3.71 -9.55
C ASP A 86 11.84 4.07 -8.12
N VAL A 87 13.00 4.69 -7.99
CA VAL A 87 13.50 5.11 -6.68
C VAL A 87 13.13 6.57 -6.43
N TRP A 88 12.96 6.90 -5.15
CA TRP A 88 12.85 8.29 -4.75
C TRP A 88 14.22 8.96 -4.82
N PRO A 89 14.29 10.25 -5.17
CA PRO A 89 15.56 10.98 -5.13
C PRO A 89 16.18 10.88 -3.74
N ASN A 90 17.50 10.72 -3.71
CA ASN A 90 18.29 10.71 -2.47
C ASN A 90 18.01 9.52 -1.55
N CYS A 91 17.47 8.43 -2.09
CA CYS A 91 17.21 7.23 -1.27
C CYS A 91 18.44 6.33 -1.10
N GLY A 92 19.55 6.67 -1.77
CA GLY A 92 20.78 5.88 -1.71
C GLY A 92 20.89 4.79 -2.78
N ARG A 93 19.90 4.69 -3.66
CA ARG A 93 19.90 3.72 -4.77
C ARG A 93 19.68 4.45 -6.09
N ASP A 94 20.28 3.92 -7.15
CA ASP A 94 20.10 4.46 -8.50
C ASP A 94 18.89 3.86 -9.22
N SER A 95 18.50 2.64 -8.84
CA SER A 95 17.40 1.94 -9.48
C SER A 95 16.81 0.89 -8.55
N ILE A 96 15.63 0.41 -8.91
CA ILE A 96 14.97 -0.69 -8.21
C ILE A 96 14.07 -1.43 -9.23
N THR A 97 13.97 -2.75 -9.06
CA THR A 97 13.13 -3.57 -9.92
C THR A 97 11.93 -4.09 -9.15
N LYS A 98 10.89 -4.49 -9.89
CA LYS A 98 9.70 -5.12 -9.31
C LYS A 98 10.07 -6.39 -8.53
N THR A 99 11.02 -7.19 -9.07
CA THR A 99 11.48 -8.40 -8.40
C THR A 99 12.12 -8.08 -7.06
N GLU A 100 12.94 -7.03 -6.99
CA GLU A 100 13.55 -6.62 -5.73
C GLU A 100 12.51 -6.23 -4.68
N VAL A 101 11.44 -5.52 -5.10
CA VAL A 101 10.35 -5.15 -4.21
C VAL A 101 9.67 -6.40 -3.65
N LEU A 102 9.35 -7.36 -4.51
CA LEU A 102 8.69 -8.59 -4.09
C LEU A 102 9.56 -9.46 -3.21
N GLU A 103 10.86 -9.53 -3.51
CA GLU A 103 11.80 -10.28 -2.67
C GLU A 103 11.91 -9.68 -1.28
N MET A 104 11.97 -8.35 -1.18
CA MET A 104 12.02 -7.68 0.11
C MET A 104 10.71 -7.92 0.89
N GLY A 105 9.55 -7.80 0.23
CA GLY A 105 8.25 -8.03 0.86
C GLY A 105 8.05 -9.46 1.33
N SER A 106 8.75 -10.42 0.73
CA SER A 106 8.69 -11.84 1.12
C SER A 106 9.73 -12.20 2.16
N SER A 107 10.60 -11.28 2.54
CA SER A 107 11.65 -11.48 3.53
C SER A 107 11.22 -10.91 4.88
N GLU A 108 12.07 -11.07 5.89
CA GLU A 108 11.86 -10.43 7.19
C GLU A 108 12.51 -9.05 7.27
N TYR A 109 13.04 -8.55 6.15
CA TYR A 109 13.69 -7.25 6.07
C TYR A 109 12.83 -6.26 5.29
N VAL A 110 13.12 -4.97 5.42
CA VAL A 110 12.42 -3.91 4.70
C VAL A 110 13.43 -2.88 4.23
N PHE A 111 13.06 -2.16 3.15
CA PHE A 111 13.83 -1.02 2.70
C PHE A 111 13.63 0.18 3.63
N PRO A 112 14.58 1.13 3.69
CA PRO A 112 14.35 2.39 4.38
C PRO A 112 13.12 3.12 3.81
N PRO A 113 12.54 4.07 4.57
CA PRO A 113 11.39 4.82 4.07
C PRO A 113 11.72 5.56 2.78
N LYS A 114 10.74 5.66 1.89
CA LYS A 114 10.86 6.37 0.61
C LYS A 114 11.98 5.83 -0.27
N THR A 115 12.07 4.50 -0.37
CA THR A 115 12.99 3.84 -1.30
C THR A 115 12.32 3.64 -2.66
N SER A 116 11.14 3.04 -2.68
CA SER A 116 10.43 2.76 -3.93
C SER A 116 9.28 3.74 -4.16
N ARG A 117 9.09 4.13 -5.41
CA ARG A 117 8.00 4.99 -5.84
C ARG A 117 7.28 4.31 -6.98
N HIS A 118 6.01 4.03 -6.79
CA HIS A 118 5.19 3.36 -7.79
C HIS A 118 4.33 4.33 -8.58
N THR A 119 4.24 4.08 -9.89
CA THR A 119 3.34 4.79 -10.78
C THR A 119 2.31 3.79 -11.27
N LEU A 120 1.04 4.17 -11.21
CA LEU A 120 -0.07 3.28 -11.56
C LEU A 120 -0.73 3.74 -12.85
N PRO A 121 -1.29 2.81 -13.66
CA PRO A 121 -2.00 3.17 -14.89
C PRO A 121 -3.42 3.69 -14.63
N PHE A 122 -3.75 3.98 -13.38
CA PHE A 122 -5.06 4.50 -12.97
C PHE A 122 -4.87 5.42 -11.78
N GLU A 123 -5.88 6.24 -11.53
CA GLU A 123 -5.93 7.09 -10.36
C GLU A 123 -6.49 6.28 -9.19
N ILE A 124 -5.84 6.38 -8.01
CA ILE A 124 -6.35 5.70 -6.81
C ILE A 124 -7.63 6.42 -6.41
N PRO A 125 -8.77 5.72 -6.38
CA PRO A 125 -10.04 6.39 -6.09
C PRO A 125 -10.14 6.85 -4.64
N SER A 126 -10.85 7.96 -4.42
CA SER A 126 -11.23 8.37 -3.07
C SER A 126 -12.39 7.50 -2.62
N ILE A 127 -12.31 7.00 -1.41
CA ILE A 127 -13.37 6.19 -0.80
C ILE A 127 -13.72 6.80 0.56
N SER A 128 -14.78 6.33 1.17
CA SER A 128 -15.19 6.79 2.49
C SER A 128 -15.80 5.60 3.24
N ILE A 129 -14.93 4.86 3.90
CA ILE A 129 -15.34 3.65 4.61
C ILE A 129 -15.17 3.89 6.12
N PRO A 130 -16.27 3.87 6.88
CA PRO A 130 -16.18 4.03 8.34
C PRO A 130 -15.27 2.95 8.94
N LEU A 131 -14.44 3.34 9.89
CA LEU A 131 -13.50 2.39 10.51
C LEU A 131 -14.24 1.25 11.21
N ALA A 132 -15.46 1.50 11.69
CA ALA A 132 -16.27 0.46 12.33
C ALA A 132 -16.54 -0.72 11.40
N GLU A 133 -16.60 -0.51 10.09
CA GLU A 133 -16.81 -1.59 9.12
C GLU A 133 -15.56 -2.45 8.90
N LEU A 134 -14.41 -1.97 9.39
CA LEU A 134 -13.12 -2.65 9.23
C LEU A 134 -12.68 -3.33 10.52
N GLN A 135 -13.46 -3.24 11.57
CA GLN A 135 -13.19 -3.89 12.85
C GLN A 135 -13.89 -5.25 12.91
N ASP A 136 -13.39 -6.11 13.77
CA ASP A 136 -14.05 -7.38 14.04
C ASP A 136 -15.34 -7.21 14.84
#